data_49bd5fb55f29d00ff796d9b2629817fb
#
_entry.id   49bd5fb55f29d00ff796d9b2629817fb
#
_cell.length_a   1.000
_cell.length_b   1.000
_cell.length_c   1.000
_cell.angle_alpha   90.00
_cell.angle_beta   90.00
_cell.angle_gamma   90.00
#
_symmetry.space_group_name_H-M   'P 1'
#
loop_
_entity.id
_entity.type
_entity.pdbx_description
1 polymer ?
#
loop_
_entity_poly.entity_id
_entity_poly.type
_entity_poly.pdbx_seq_one_letter_code
_entity_poly.pdbx_strand_id
1 'polypeptide(L)'
;MTLNRIDHFVITTKNLCQCLHFYVDILGMEHKIQREENDQHTLHFGNQKINIHTYVGEFQPTAKHAERGCADFCLITNDDINQVKKEMERNGVEVIAGIIKTEGAQGEM
;
A
#
# COMPACT_ATOMS: atom_id res chain seq x y z
N MET A 1 -27.73 -1.16 -6.16
CA MET A 1 -26.36 -1.71 -6.21
C MET A 1 -25.79 -1.77 -4.80
N THR A 2 -25.12 -2.84 -4.45
CA THR A 2 -24.50 -3.00 -3.12
C THR A 2 -23.02 -3.30 -3.31
N LEU A 3 -22.17 -2.45 -2.76
CA LEU A 3 -20.72 -2.63 -2.86
C LEU A 3 -20.21 -3.41 -1.66
N ASN A 4 -19.28 -4.33 -1.88
CA ASN A 4 -18.73 -5.21 -0.86
C ASN A 4 -17.44 -4.63 -0.25
N ARG A 5 -16.42 -4.44 -1.08
CA ARG A 5 -15.08 -4.03 -0.62
C ARG A 5 -14.27 -3.45 -1.77
N ILE A 6 -13.11 -2.95 -1.43
CA ILE A 6 -12.09 -2.61 -2.42
C ILE A 6 -11.38 -3.91 -2.80
N ASP A 7 -11.26 -4.18 -4.12
CA ASP A 7 -10.46 -5.30 -4.61
C ASP A 7 -9.00 -4.90 -4.74
N HIS A 8 -8.74 -3.81 -5.45
CA HIS A 8 -7.40 -3.27 -5.62
C HIS A 8 -7.44 -1.79 -5.94
N PHE A 9 -6.33 -1.15 -5.76
CA PHE A 9 -6.08 0.22 -6.23
C PHE A 9 -4.64 0.32 -6.71
N VAL A 10 -4.30 1.43 -7.34
CA VAL A 10 -3.02 1.62 -8.01
C VAL A 10 -2.21 2.71 -7.34
N ILE A 11 -0.93 2.45 -7.13
CA ILE A 11 0.04 3.48 -6.72
C ILE A 11 1.09 3.62 -7.81
N THR A 12 1.66 4.82 -7.93
CA THR A 12 2.76 5.09 -8.85
C THR A 12 4.01 5.41 -8.03
N THR A 13 5.11 4.73 -8.32
CA THR A 13 6.39 4.95 -7.64
C THR A 13 7.47 5.31 -8.64
N LYS A 14 8.43 6.12 -8.21
CA LYS A 14 9.62 6.41 -9.00
C LYS A 14 10.77 5.45 -8.70
N ASN A 15 10.64 4.65 -7.64
CA ASN A 15 11.68 3.72 -7.22
C ASN A 15 11.05 2.41 -6.76
N LEU A 16 11.00 1.45 -7.69
CA LEU A 16 10.38 0.16 -7.43
C LEU A 16 11.08 -0.59 -6.29
N CYS A 17 12.41 -0.55 -6.23
CA CYS A 17 13.17 -1.24 -5.19
C CYS A 17 12.81 -0.72 -3.78
N GLN A 18 12.72 0.58 -3.60
CA GLN A 18 12.33 1.17 -2.32
C GLN A 18 10.87 0.84 -2.00
N CYS A 19 10.00 0.88 -3.00
CA CYS A 19 8.59 0.54 -2.84
C CYS A 19 8.43 -0.90 -2.36
N LEU A 20 9.10 -1.84 -3.01
CA LEU A 20 9.06 -3.25 -2.61
C LEU A 20 9.68 -3.48 -1.24
N HIS A 21 10.77 -2.79 -0.93
CA HIS A 21 11.39 -2.89 0.40
C HIS A 21 10.40 -2.48 1.49
N PHE A 22 9.69 -1.38 1.30
CA PHE A 22 8.71 -0.91 2.29
C PHE A 22 7.53 -1.87 2.43
N TYR A 23 6.86 -2.17 1.32
CA TYR A 23 5.62 -2.95 1.38
C TYR A 23 5.85 -4.44 1.62
N VAL A 24 6.93 -5.01 1.11
CA VAL A 24 7.22 -6.44 1.25
C VAL A 24 8.07 -6.73 2.48
N ASP A 25 9.25 -6.10 2.57
CA ASP A 25 10.20 -6.43 3.63
C ASP A 25 9.75 -5.88 4.98
N ILE A 26 9.19 -4.68 5.02
CA ILE A 26 8.74 -4.05 6.27
C ILE A 26 7.29 -4.40 6.59
N LEU A 27 6.36 -4.22 5.66
CA LEU A 27 4.94 -4.46 5.92
C LEU A 27 4.50 -5.90 5.73
N GLY A 28 5.31 -6.74 5.10
CA GLY A 28 5.01 -8.17 4.96
C GLY A 28 4.02 -8.54 3.87
N MET A 29 3.78 -7.67 2.89
CA MET A 29 2.92 -8.00 1.77
C MET A 29 3.61 -8.99 0.83
N GLU A 30 2.82 -9.76 0.07
CA GLU A 30 3.34 -10.70 -0.91
C GLU A 30 3.47 -10.04 -2.27
N HIS A 31 4.69 -10.03 -2.81
CA HIS A 31 4.96 -9.48 -4.13
C HIS A 31 4.71 -10.55 -5.21
N LYS A 32 3.95 -10.16 -6.24
CA LYS A 32 3.73 -11.01 -7.42
C LYS A 32 3.93 -10.17 -8.66
N ILE A 33 4.26 -10.84 -9.77
CA ILE A 33 4.32 -10.23 -11.07
C ILE A 33 3.19 -10.81 -11.91
N GLN A 34 2.27 -9.96 -12.33
CA GLN A 34 1.16 -10.31 -13.21
C GLN A 34 1.44 -9.71 -14.58
N ARG A 35 0.90 -10.29 -15.64
CA ARG A 35 1.18 -9.89 -17.03
C ARG A 35 2.66 -10.09 -17.37
N GLU A 36 3.03 -11.30 -17.72
CA GLU A 36 4.40 -11.67 -18.09
C GLU A 36 5.00 -10.79 -19.22
N GLU A 37 4.14 -10.24 -20.08
CA GLU A 37 4.60 -9.41 -21.21
C GLU A 37 5.10 -8.03 -20.79
N ASN A 38 4.55 -7.48 -19.68
CA ASN A 38 4.82 -6.11 -19.24
C ASN A 38 4.96 -6.05 -17.72
N ASP A 39 5.60 -6.99 -17.10
CA ASP A 39 5.95 -7.04 -15.66
C ASP A 39 5.15 -6.09 -14.76
N GLN A 40 3.86 -6.35 -14.60
CA GLN A 40 3.06 -5.58 -13.68
C GLN A 40 3.25 -6.11 -12.26
N HIS A 41 3.89 -5.31 -11.42
CA HIS A 41 4.16 -5.67 -10.03
C HIS A 41 2.91 -5.43 -9.18
N THR A 42 2.60 -6.39 -8.32
CA THR A 42 1.44 -6.33 -7.42
C THR A 42 1.85 -6.73 -6.02
N LEU A 43 1.14 -6.15 -5.05
CA LEU A 43 1.36 -6.40 -3.62
C LEU A 43 0.06 -6.96 -3.05
N HIS A 44 0.12 -8.17 -2.51
CA HIS A 44 -1.07 -8.86 -1.99
C HIS A 44 -1.07 -8.90 -0.48
N PHE A 45 -2.21 -8.60 0.10
CA PHE A 45 -2.44 -8.68 1.55
C PHE A 45 -3.91 -8.94 1.82
N GLY A 46 -4.22 -9.76 2.83
CA GLY A 46 -5.60 -10.16 3.08
C GLY A 46 -6.21 -10.72 1.80
N ASN A 47 -7.36 -10.19 1.40
CA ASN A 47 -8.02 -10.53 0.14
C ASN A 47 -7.98 -9.37 -0.87
N GLN A 48 -7.03 -8.48 -0.74
CA GLN A 48 -6.88 -7.27 -1.54
C GLN A 48 -5.47 -7.20 -2.14
N LYS A 49 -5.28 -6.28 -3.05
CA LYS A 49 -3.95 -6.03 -3.62
C LYS A 49 -3.77 -4.55 -3.98
N ILE A 50 -2.52 -4.18 -4.14
CA ILE A 50 -2.10 -2.89 -4.69
C ILE A 50 -1.35 -3.19 -5.99
N ASN A 51 -1.75 -2.56 -7.09
CA ASN A 51 -1.01 -2.62 -8.34
C ASN A 51 0.00 -1.47 -8.37
N ILE A 52 1.23 -1.76 -8.80
CA ILE A 52 2.29 -0.76 -8.85
C ILE A 52 2.53 -0.32 -10.28
N HIS A 53 2.49 0.99 -10.53
CA HIS A 53 2.97 1.60 -11.77
C HIS A 53 4.32 2.27 -11.49
N THR A 54 5.28 2.09 -12.38
CA THR A 54 6.63 2.66 -12.21
C THR A 54 6.77 4.03 -12.87
N TYR A 55 5.79 4.41 -13.69
CA TYR A 55 5.66 5.77 -14.22
C TYR A 55 4.20 6.04 -14.55
N VAL A 56 3.86 7.31 -14.65
CA VAL A 56 2.48 7.73 -14.93
C VAL A 56 2.03 7.18 -16.28
N GLY A 57 0.93 6.44 -16.28
CA GLY A 57 0.35 5.87 -17.50
C GLY A 57 1.03 4.61 -18.02
N GLU A 58 1.84 3.94 -17.21
CA GLU A 58 2.51 2.69 -17.62
C GLU A 58 1.51 1.64 -18.09
N PHE A 59 0.38 1.52 -17.39
CA PHE A 59 -0.71 0.61 -17.73
C PHE A 59 -2.01 1.38 -17.84
N GLN A 60 -2.88 0.95 -18.76
CA GLN A 60 -4.20 1.55 -18.97
C GLN A 60 -5.29 0.53 -18.59
N PRO A 61 -6.41 0.98 -18.02
CA PRO A 61 -6.72 2.36 -17.67
C PRO A 61 -5.94 2.83 -16.44
N THR A 62 -5.82 4.15 -16.27
CA THR A 62 -5.17 4.76 -15.12
C THR A 62 -5.97 5.97 -14.63
N ALA A 63 -5.66 6.45 -13.43
CA ALA A 63 -6.29 7.65 -12.89
C ALA A 63 -5.94 8.88 -13.74
N LYS A 64 -6.83 9.86 -13.78
CA LYS A 64 -6.61 11.09 -14.54
C LYS A 64 -5.38 11.84 -14.08
N HIS A 65 -5.11 11.84 -12.76
CA HIS A 65 -3.96 12.50 -12.14
C HIS A 65 -3.16 11.49 -11.33
N ALA A 66 -2.62 10.48 -12.01
CA ALA A 66 -1.87 9.39 -11.40
C ALA A 66 -0.43 9.82 -11.10
N GLU A 67 -0.28 10.74 -10.17
CA GLU A 67 1.02 11.27 -9.77
C GLU A 67 1.72 10.33 -8.78
N ARG A 68 3.06 10.42 -8.74
CA ARG A 68 3.85 9.72 -7.73
C ARG A 68 3.58 10.31 -6.35
N GLY A 69 3.36 9.43 -5.35
CA GLY A 69 3.14 9.87 -3.99
C GLY A 69 1.77 10.50 -3.72
N CYS A 70 0.81 10.33 -4.62
CA CYS A 70 -0.53 10.89 -4.42
C CYS A 70 -1.45 10.00 -3.59
N ALA A 71 -1.05 8.79 -3.27
CA ALA A 71 -1.89 7.84 -2.54
C ALA A 71 -1.92 8.16 -1.05
N ASP A 72 -3.12 8.10 -0.49
CA ASP A 72 -3.35 8.26 0.94
C ASP A 72 -4.38 7.20 1.34
N PHE A 73 -3.97 6.25 2.18
CA PHE A 73 -4.85 5.16 2.59
C PHE A 73 -4.45 4.65 3.96
N CYS A 74 -5.36 3.92 4.59
CA CYS A 74 -5.16 3.35 5.91
C CYS A 74 -5.23 1.83 5.81
N LEU A 75 -4.29 1.16 6.44
CA LEU A 75 -4.26 -0.29 6.53
C LEU A 75 -4.61 -0.71 7.96
N ILE A 76 -5.39 -1.78 8.08
CA ILE A 76 -5.75 -2.36 9.37
C ILE A 76 -4.84 -3.55 9.63
N THR A 77 -4.32 -3.63 10.84
CA THR A 77 -3.58 -4.79 11.31
C THR A 77 -4.19 -5.31 12.60
N ASN A 78 -4.00 -6.61 12.86
CA ASN A 78 -4.39 -7.21 14.13
C ASN A 78 -3.23 -7.21 15.15
N ASP A 79 -2.06 -6.71 14.73
CA ASP A 79 -0.90 -6.62 15.60
C ASP A 79 -1.04 -5.49 16.62
N ASP A 80 -0.30 -5.60 17.73
CA ASP A 80 -0.25 -4.55 18.75
C ASP A 80 0.36 -3.28 18.13
N ILE A 81 -0.36 -2.18 18.17
CA ILE A 81 0.06 -0.93 17.54
C ILE A 81 1.37 -0.38 18.14
N ASN A 82 1.64 -0.65 19.42
CA ASN A 82 2.90 -0.26 20.04
C ASN A 82 4.08 -1.01 19.45
N GLN A 83 3.89 -2.29 19.13
CA GLN A 83 4.91 -3.10 18.49
C GLN A 83 5.11 -2.69 17.04
N VAL A 84 4.03 -2.37 16.34
CA VAL A 84 4.08 -1.86 14.96
C VAL A 84 4.93 -0.58 14.91
N LYS A 85 4.67 0.35 15.82
CA LYS A 85 5.44 1.61 15.89
C LYS A 85 6.93 1.34 16.10
N LYS A 86 7.28 0.46 17.03
CA LYS A 86 8.68 0.08 17.31
C LYS A 86 9.34 -0.55 16.09
N GLU A 87 8.63 -1.43 15.42
CA GLU A 87 9.14 -2.11 14.23
C GLU A 87 9.39 -1.13 13.09
N MET A 88 8.48 -0.18 12.88
CA MET A 88 8.64 0.88 11.88
C MET A 88 9.88 1.72 12.18
N GLU A 89 10.02 2.19 13.41
CA GLU A 89 11.16 3.00 13.82
C GLU A 89 12.47 2.23 13.68
N ARG A 90 12.49 0.95 14.05
CA ARG A 90 13.66 0.08 13.92
C ARG A 90 14.10 -0.07 12.45
N ASN A 91 13.15 -0.04 11.53
CA ASN A 91 13.41 -0.15 10.09
C ASN A 91 13.65 1.21 9.43
N GLY A 92 13.81 2.28 10.21
CA GLY A 92 14.12 3.60 9.71
C GLY A 92 12.95 4.35 9.09
N VAL A 93 11.72 3.89 9.34
CA VAL A 93 10.52 4.58 8.84
C VAL A 93 10.17 5.73 9.78
N GLU A 94 10.03 6.93 9.23
CA GLU A 94 9.60 8.09 10.00
C GLU A 94 8.12 7.96 10.35
N VAL A 95 7.81 8.00 11.65
CA VAL A 95 6.43 7.99 12.15
C VAL A 95 5.98 9.44 12.32
N ILE A 96 5.10 9.90 11.44
CA ILE A 96 4.72 11.31 11.38
C ILE A 96 3.76 11.70 12.49
N ALA A 97 2.77 10.85 12.78
CA ALA A 97 1.70 11.21 13.70
C ALA A 97 1.64 10.38 14.98
N GLY A 98 2.47 9.35 15.11
CA GLY A 98 2.46 8.49 16.30
C GLY A 98 1.14 7.72 16.49
N ILE A 99 0.93 7.24 17.72
CA ILE A 99 -0.28 6.49 18.07
C ILE A 99 -1.35 7.49 18.50
N ILE A 100 -2.43 7.57 17.73
CA ILE A 100 -3.53 8.49 17.99
C ILE A 100 -4.86 7.75 17.91
N LYS A 101 -5.88 8.29 18.56
CA LYS A 101 -7.25 7.84 18.38
C LYS A 101 -7.79 8.52 17.12
N THR A 102 -8.42 7.75 16.27
CA THR A 102 -9.03 8.27 15.05
C THR A 102 -10.32 7.51 14.75
N GLU A 103 -11.08 7.99 13.80
CA GLU A 103 -12.31 7.34 13.41
C GLU A 103 -12.14 6.69 12.05
N GLY A 104 -12.31 5.36 12.00
CA GLY A 104 -12.27 4.59 10.78
C GLY A 104 -13.66 4.24 10.29
N ALA A 105 -13.73 3.40 9.27
CA ALA A 105 -15.00 2.99 8.67
C ALA A 105 -15.90 2.22 9.64
N GLN A 106 -15.33 1.59 10.67
CA GLN A 106 -16.05 0.80 11.64
C GLN A 106 -16.01 1.41 13.04
N GLY A 107 -15.75 2.70 13.14
CA GLY A 107 -15.72 3.42 14.41
C GLY A 107 -14.32 3.81 14.86
N GLU A 108 -14.17 4.02 16.15
CA GLU A 108 -12.89 4.42 16.74
C GLU A 108 -11.83 3.33 16.60
N MET A 109 -10.65 3.76 16.25
CA MET A 109 -9.50 2.88 16.16
C MET A 109 -8.22 3.55 16.65
#